data_7a376a104b002dd9daa4534e47e62ab6
#
_entry.id   7a376a104b002dd9daa4534e47e62ab6
#
_cell.length_a   1.000
_cell.length_b   1.000
_cell.length_c   1.000
_cell.angle_alpha   90.00
_cell.angle_beta   90.00
_cell.angle_gamma   90.00
#
_symmetry.space_group_name_H-M   'P 1'
#
loop_
_entity.id
_entity.type
_entity.pdbx_description
1 polymer ?
#
loop_
_entity_poly.entity_id
_entity_poly.type
_entity_poly.pdbx_seq_one_letter_code
_entity_poly.pdbx_strand_id
1 'polypeptide(L)'
;MTLYTTEPCGFCRQAKALLHARGVDYREINLAKDPVGRADLVALTGQMTFPQIVIGKRSIGGFRELLEADRAGTLDELLAA
;
A
#
# COMPACT_ATOMS: atom_id res chain seq x y z
N MET A 1 -9.13 0.58 1.30
CA MET A 1 -7.68 0.38 1.01
C MET A 1 -6.87 0.60 2.26
N THR A 2 -5.95 -0.27 2.54
CA THR A 2 -4.99 -0.13 3.64
C THR A 2 -3.60 -0.01 3.06
N LEU A 3 -2.86 1.01 3.51
CA LEU A 3 -1.49 1.25 3.12
C LEU A 3 -0.58 0.96 4.31
N TYR A 4 0.24 -0.07 4.19
CA TYR A 4 1.22 -0.40 5.22
C TYR A 4 2.53 0.29 4.90
N THR A 5 3.06 1.03 5.87
CA THR A 5 4.25 1.86 5.71
C THR A 5 5.29 1.56 6.77
N THR A 6 6.48 2.12 6.58
CA THR A 6 7.56 2.11 7.56
C THR A 6 8.29 3.45 7.51
N GLU A 7 9.32 3.59 8.35
CA GLU A 7 10.15 4.79 8.39
C GLU A 7 11.62 4.42 8.58
N PRO A 8 12.53 5.06 7.84
CA PRO A 8 12.29 5.96 6.72
C PRO A 8 11.86 5.20 5.46
N CYS A 9 11.01 5.80 4.63
CA CYS A 9 10.54 5.13 3.41
C CYS A 9 10.13 6.17 2.37
N GLY A 10 11.00 6.41 1.37
CA GLY A 10 10.72 7.34 0.29
C GLY A 10 9.56 6.89 -0.59
N PHE A 11 9.47 5.60 -0.90
CA PHE A 11 8.38 5.07 -1.71
C PHE A 11 7.03 5.12 -0.97
N CYS A 12 7.03 5.00 0.36
CA CYS A 12 5.81 5.20 1.14
C CYS A 12 5.29 6.63 0.99
N ARG A 13 6.18 7.61 1.05
CA ARG A 13 5.80 9.01 0.84
C ARG A 13 5.26 9.24 -0.57
N GLN A 14 5.88 8.63 -1.58
CA GLN A 14 5.41 8.72 -2.96
C GLN A 14 4.04 8.08 -3.15
N ALA A 15 3.81 6.93 -2.51
CA ALA A 15 2.50 6.27 -2.55
C ALA A 15 1.41 7.15 -1.93
N LYS A 16 1.69 7.75 -0.79
CA LYS A 16 0.74 8.66 -0.13
C LYS A 16 0.44 9.87 -1.00
N ALA A 17 1.46 10.45 -1.62
CA ALA A 17 1.30 11.61 -2.50
C ALA A 17 0.43 11.26 -3.71
N LEU A 18 0.63 10.08 -4.30
CA LEU A 18 -0.17 9.62 -5.44
C LEU A 18 -1.63 9.44 -5.05
N LEU A 19 -1.90 8.79 -3.93
CA LEU A 19 -3.26 8.57 -3.46
C LEU A 19 -3.96 9.90 -3.15
N HIS A 20 -3.25 10.85 -2.53
CA HIS A 20 -3.76 12.20 -2.30
C HIS A 20 -4.10 12.91 -3.60
N ALA A 21 -3.22 12.83 -4.59
CA ALA A 21 -3.43 13.47 -5.89
C ALA A 21 -4.65 12.92 -6.62
N ARG A 22 -5.00 11.66 -6.38
CA ARG A 22 -6.16 11.01 -7.00
C ARG A 22 -7.42 11.09 -6.14
N GLY A 23 -7.36 11.72 -4.96
CA GLY A 23 -8.50 11.81 -4.07
C GLY A 23 -8.94 10.49 -3.48
N VAL A 24 -8.01 9.54 -3.32
CA VAL A 24 -8.31 8.21 -2.79
C VAL A 24 -8.17 8.21 -1.27
N ASP A 25 -9.22 7.77 -0.59
CA ASP A 25 -9.18 7.56 0.85
C ASP A 25 -8.50 6.22 1.17
N TYR A 26 -7.62 6.23 2.16
CA TYR A 26 -6.93 5.04 2.60
C TYR A 26 -6.63 5.10 4.09
N ARG A 27 -6.47 3.92 4.70
CA ARG A 27 -6.02 3.79 6.07
C ARG A 27 -4.51 3.51 6.05
N GLU A 28 -3.73 4.31 6.77
CA GLU A 28 -2.30 4.07 6.90
C GLU A 28 -2.02 3.32 8.20
N ILE A 29 -1.24 2.25 8.11
CA ILE A 29 -0.72 1.52 9.26
C ILE A 29 0.81 1.53 9.16
N ASN A 30 1.45 2.30 10.04
CA ASN A 30 2.91 2.42 10.08
C ASN A 30 3.46 1.33 11.00
N LEU A 31 4.31 0.47 10.46
CA LEU A 31 4.87 -0.70 11.15
C LEU A 31 6.35 -0.51 11.54
N ALA A 32 6.85 0.72 11.52
CA ALA A 32 8.26 0.98 11.82
C ALA A 32 8.69 0.46 13.21
N LYS A 33 7.77 0.50 14.18
CA LYS A 33 8.01 0.06 15.55
C LYS A 33 7.13 -1.12 15.95
N ASP A 34 6.63 -1.87 14.98
CA ASP A 34 5.68 -2.96 15.21
C ASP A 34 6.17 -4.26 14.55
N PRO A 35 7.05 -5.02 15.23
CA PRO A 35 7.55 -6.26 14.66
C PRO A 35 6.48 -7.35 14.50
N VAL A 36 5.48 -7.37 15.36
CA VAL A 36 4.36 -8.32 15.24
C VAL A 36 3.52 -7.98 14.02
N GLY A 37 3.21 -6.71 13.83
CA GLY A 37 2.48 -6.24 12.64
C GLY A 37 3.25 -6.53 11.35
N ARG A 38 4.57 -6.38 11.35
CA ARG A 38 5.38 -6.75 10.18
C ARG A 38 5.31 -8.25 9.88
N ALA A 39 5.34 -9.09 10.90
CA ALA A 39 5.20 -10.54 10.70
C ALA A 39 3.82 -10.89 10.14
N ASP A 40 2.78 -10.26 10.64
CA ASP A 40 1.40 -10.45 10.14
C ASP A 40 1.28 -10.01 8.68
N LEU A 41 1.95 -8.92 8.31
CA LEU A 41 1.94 -8.42 6.93
C LEU A 41 2.63 -9.43 5.99
N VAL A 42 3.75 -10.00 6.40
CA VAL A 42 4.43 -11.03 5.61
C VAL A 42 3.53 -12.26 5.42
N ALA A 43 2.82 -12.67 6.47
CA ALA A 43 1.88 -13.77 6.38
C ALA A 43 0.75 -13.48 5.39
N LEU A 44 0.30 -12.22 5.30
CA LEU A 44 -0.76 -11.81 4.39
C LEU A 44 -0.27 -11.65 2.95
N THR A 45 0.89 -11.05 2.74
CA THR A 45 1.37 -10.62 1.42
C THR A 45 2.49 -11.49 0.86
N GLY A 46 3.19 -12.23 1.70
CA GLY A 46 4.39 -12.97 1.32
C GLY A 46 5.62 -12.08 1.09
N GLN A 47 5.55 -10.81 1.44
CA GLN A 47 6.62 -9.84 1.17
C GLN A 47 7.01 -9.05 2.41
N MET A 48 8.28 -8.64 2.47
CA MET A 48 8.82 -7.82 3.57
C MET A 48 9.22 -6.43 3.11
N THR A 49 8.61 -5.92 2.05
CA THR A 49 8.93 -4.60 1.50
C THR A 49 7.81 -3.61 1.81
N PHE A 50 8.15 -2.32 1.78
CA PHE A 50 7.22 -1.23 1.99
C PHE A 50 7.32 -0.22 0.85
N PRO A 51 6.20 0.44 0.49
CA PRO A 51 4.86 0.24 1.04
C PRO A 51 4.23 -1.07 0.57
N GLN A 52 3.18 -1.52 1.27
CA GLN A 52 2.32 -2.61 0.83
C GLN A 52 0.88 -2.13 0.82
N ILE A 53 0.17 -2.41 -0.25
CA ILE A 53 -1.22 -1.96 -0.44
C ILE A 53 -2.13 -3.19 -0.40
N VAL A 54 -3.15 -3.13 0.45
CA VAL A 54 -4.12 -4.20 0.61
C VAL A 54 -5.52 -3.64 0.48
N ILE A 55 -6.35 -4.29 -0.34
CA ILE A 55 -7.76 -3.95 -0.49
C ILE A 55 -8.57 -5.17 -0.06
N GLY A 56 -9.28 -5.03 1.07
CA GLY A 56 -9.92 -6.17 1.70
C GLY A 56 -8.88 -7.20 2.13
N LYS A 57 -8.93 -8.39 1.54
CA LYS A 57 -7.96 -9.46 1.77
C LYS A 57 -6.98 -9.64 0.61
N ARG A 58 -7.01 -8.72 -0.36
CA ARG A 58 -6.19 -8.79 -1.56
C ARG A 58 -4.95 -7.93 -1.41
N SER A 59 -3.78 -8.53 -1.53
CA SER A 59 -2.53 -7.80 -1.65
C SER A 59 -2.38 -7.31 -3.09
N ILE A 60 -2.27 -6.00 -3.27
CA ILE A 60 -2.05 -5.39 -4.58
C ILE A 60 -0.55 -5.32 -4.89
N GLY A 61 0.27 -5.18 -3.86
CA GLY A 61 1.72 -5.07 -4.00
C GLY A 61 2.25 -3.77 -3.43
N GLY A 62 3.36 -3.30 -3.97
CA GLY A 62 4.04 -2.09 -3.51
C GLY A 62 3.74 -0.87 -4.35
N PHE A 63 4.61 0.13 -4.23
CA PHE A 63 4.46 1.38 -5.00
C PHE A 63 4.48 1.16 -6.51
N ARG A 64 5.31 0.23 -6.98
CA ARG A 64 5.39 -0.08 -8.41
C ARG A 64 4.04 -0.52 -8.96
N GLU A 65 3.36 -1.43 -8.28
CA GLU A 65 2.06 -1.95 -8.68
C GLU A 65 0.98 -0.88 -8.59
N LEU A 66 1.05 -0.03 -7.56
CA LEU A 66 0.16 1.12 -7.44
C LEU A 66 0.34 2.09 -8.61
N LEU A 67 1.59 2.39 -8.97
CA LEU A 67 1.91 3.28 -10.07
C LEU A 67 1.45 2.71 -11.41
N GLU A 68 1.63 1.42 -11.61
CA GLU A 68 1.17 0.74 -12.82
C GLU A 68 -0.36 0.81 -12.95
N ALA A 69 -1.08 0.58 -11.85
CA ALA A 69 -2.54 0.68 -11.84
C ALA A 69 -3.00 2.10 -12.15
N ASP A 70 -2.32 3.11 -11.61
CA ASP A 70 -2.63 4.51 -11.89
C ASP A 70 -2.44 4.85 -13.36
N ARG A 71 -1.30 4.44 -13.94
CA ARG A 71 -0.98 4.71 -15.35
C ARG A 71 -1.92 3.98 -16.31
N ALA A 72 -2.34 2.77 -15.95
CA ALA A 72 -3.26 1.97 -16.77
C ALA A 72 -4.73 2.43 -16.61
N GLY A 73 -5.02 3.31 -15.67
CA GLY A 73 -6.39 3.75 -15.40
C GLY A 73 -7.22 2.71 -14.68
N THR A 74 -6.59 1.69 -14.06
CA THR A 74 -7.30 0.60 -13.39
C THR A 74 -7.44 0.78 -11.88
N LEU A 75 -6.89 1.87 -11.34
CA LEU A 75 -6.92 2.12 -9.89
C LEU A 75 -8.36 2.18 -9.36
N ASP A 76 -9.25 2.87 -10.06
CA ASP A 76 -10.66 2.97 -9.67
C ASP A 76 -11.34 1.61 -9.66
N GLU A 77 -11.01 0.74 -10.61
CA GLU A 77 -11.56 -0.62 -10.68
C GLU A 77 -11.12 -1.45 -9.47
N LEU A 78 -9.85 -1.32 -9.06
CA LEU A 78 -9.33 -2.00 -7.88
C LEU A 78 -10.06 -1.55 -6.62
N LEU A 79 -10.35 -0.25 -6.52
CA LEU A 79 -11.05 0.32 -5.37
C LEU A 79 -12.52 -0.07 -5.32
N ALA A 80 -13.13 -0.29 -6.47
CA ALA A 80 -14.55 -0.66 -6.57
C ALA A 80 -14.79 -2.15 -6.31
N ALA A 81 -13.77 -2.97 -6.35
CA ALA A 81 -13.89 -4.41 -6.20
C ALA A 81 -14.19 -4.87 -4.77
#